data_1e885cee8c2f46bc2213fe869fd23bd3
#
_entry.id   1e885cee8c2f46bc2213fe869fd23bd3
#
_cell.length_a   1.000
_cell.length_b   1.000
_cell.length_c   1.000
_cell.angle_alpha   90.00
_cell.angle_beta   90.00
_cell.angle_gamma   90.00
#
_symmetry.space_group_name_H-M   'P 1'
#
loop_
_entity.id
_entity.type
_entity.pdbx_description
1 polymer ?
#
loop_
_entity_poly.entity_id
_entity_poly.type
_entity_poly.pdbx_seq_one_letter_code
_entity_poly.pdbx_strand_id
1 'polypeptide(L)'
;MEVEIGRGKKARRAYGFDDIAIVPSRRTRDPDDIDISWKLGDYRFELPLLGAAMDGVISPRTAGAIGRLGGLGVLNLEGIWTRYEDADVQLERIAHLPKEVATREMQDIYAEPIKPELISQRIAEIKEQGVVVAASLTPQRVRHYYEDALEAGLDILVIQGTVISAEHVSSDESRPPLNLKEFCRELPIPVVVGGCASYHTGLHLMRTGAAAVLVGVGPGAACTTRGVLGIGVPQATAIADVAAARSQHMLETGDYVKVIADGGMRNGGDVAKAIACGADAVMLGSPLARAYEAPGHGYHWGMATFHPSLPRGARVATLQNATLEEILVGPARENDGTFNLFGGLRTSMATTGYKDIAEFNRAELMVAPALQTEGKQLQRSQEVGMGSNGRAQVVTAEAVVSDN
;
A
#
# COMPACT_ATOMS: atom_id res chain seq x y z
N MET A 1 10.28 10.69 -22.02
CA MET A 1 11.52 11.22 -22.63
C MET A 1 12.64 10.21 -22.36
N GLU A 2 13.27 9.70 -23.40
CA GLU A 2 14.47 8.89 -23.26
C GLU A 2 15.69 9.78 -23.09
N VAL A 3 16.59 9.37 -22.21
CA VAL A 3 17.89 10.03 -21.97
C VAL A 3 19.01 9.04 -22.15
N GLU A 4 20.12 9.47 -22.71
CA GLU A 4 21.31 8.65 -22.83
C GLU A 4 22.14 8.76 -21.54
N ILE A 5 22.35 7.62 -20.84
CA ILE A 5 23.13 7.55 -19.59
C ILE A 5 24.57 7.09 -19.81
N GLY A 6 24.92 6.78 -21.03
CA GLY A 6 26.23 6.32 -21.46
C GLY A 6 26.15 5.88 -22.91
N ARG A 7 27.32 5.80 -23.59
CA ARG A 7 27.38 5.46 -25.01
C ARG A 7 26.65 4.15 -25.31
N GLY A 8 25.54 4.23 -26.06
CA GLY A 8 24.70 3.10 -26.43
C GLY A 8 23.79 2.57 -25.31
N LYS A 9 23.70 3.25 -24.17
CA LYS A 9 22.77 2.88 -23.09
C LYS A 9 21.78 4.03 -22.83
N LYS A 10 20.50 3.77 -23.06
CA LYS A 10 19.40 4.69 -22.83
C LYS A 10 18.59 4.30 -21.60
N ALA A 11 17.95 5.30 -20.97
CA ALA A 11 17.00 5.15 -19.89
C ALA A 11 15.81 6.10 -20.07
N ARG A 12 14.66 5.76 -19.48
CA ARG A 12 13.52 6.67 -19.36
C ARG A 12 13.66 7.50 -18.10
N ARG A 13 13.34 8.79 -18.19
CA ARG A 13 13.17 9.64 -17.01
C ARG A 13 11.86 9.30 -16.35
N ALA A 14 11.87 9.14 -15.02
CA ALA A 14 10.71 8.80 -14.20
C ALA A 14 10.55 9.80 -13.07
N TYR A 15 9.31 9.95 -12.56
CA TYR A 15 8.90 10.96 -11.61
C TYR A 15 8.21 10.34 -10.40
N GLY A 16 8.54 10.84 -9.21
CA GLY A 16 7.84 10.57 -7.96
C GLY A 16 6.72 11.60 -7.69
N PHE A 17 6.04 11.48 -6.56
CA PHE A 17 5.02 12.45 -6.18
C PHE A 17 5.59 13.85 -5.90
N ASP A 18 6.85 13.93 -5.46
CA ASP A 18 7.53 15.21 -5.19
C ASP A 18 7.89 15.98 -6.46
N ASP A 19 7.88 15.31 -7.62
CA ASP A 19 8.24 15.90 -8.91
C ASP A 19 7.03 16.45 -9.67
N ILE A 20 5.81 16.21 -9.21
CA ILE A 20 4.59 16.56 -9.94
C ILE A 20 3.62 17.38 -9.09
N ALA A 21 2.78 18.15 -9.78
CA ALA A 21 1.63 18.85 -9.20
C ALA A 21 0.39 18.65 -10.03
N ILE A 22 -0.78 18.71 -9.39
CA ILE A 22 -2.09 18.72 -10.04
C ILE A 22 -2.39 20.16 -10.45
N VAL A 23 -2.76 20.36 -11.71
CA VAL A 23 -3.07 21.69 -12.25
C VAL A 23 -4.52 22.06 -11.89
N PRO A 24 -4.76 23.24 -11.28
CA PRO A 24 -6.11 23.72 -11.04
C PRO A 24 -6.86 23.90 -12.36
N SER A 25 -8.13 23.50 -12.38
CA SER A 25 -8.97 23.70 -13.56
C SER A 25 -9.76 25.02 -13.46
N ARG A 26 -10.45 25.37 -14.55
CA ARG A 26 -11.33 26.55 -14.61
C ARG A 26 -12.62 26.42 -13.79
N ARG A 27 -12.92 25.25 -13.26
CA ARG A 27 -14.13 24.93 -12.49
C ARG A 27 -13.75 24.45 -11.12
N THR A 28 -14.53 24.79 -10.11
CA THR A 28 -14.46 24.23 -8.76
C THR A 28 -15.80 23.61 -8.40
N ARG A 29 -15.82 22.81 -7.32
CA ARG A 29 -17.03 22.19 -6.74
C ARG A 29 -16.98 22.30 -5.23
N ASP A 30 -18.09 22.06 -4.57
CA ASP A 30 -18.12 21.89 -3.13
C ASP A 30 -17.56 20.50 -2.77
N PRO A 31 -16.72 20.38 -1.73
CA PRO A 31 -16.15 19.07 -1.32
C PRO A 31 -17.21 18.01 -0.98
N ASP A 32 -18.38 18.42 -0.49
CA ASP A 32 -19.49 17.53 -0.13
C ASP A 32 -20.14 16.89 -1.34
N ASP A 33 -20.02 17.49 -2.54
CA ASP A 33 -20.53 16.95 -3.80
C ASP A 33 -19.58 15.93 -4.46
N ILE A 34 -18.45 15.62 -3.85
CA ILE A 34 -17.42 14.75 -4.42
C ILE A 34 -17.62 13.30 -3.99
N ASP A 35 -17.79 12.41 -4.97
CA ASP A 35 -17.81 10.96 -4.74
C ASP A 35 -16.39 10.37 -4.90
N ILE A 36 -15.81 9.93 -3.76
CA ILE A 36 -14.53 9.22 -3.74
C ILE A 36 -14.70 7.70 -3.60
N SER A 37 -15.93 7.19 -3.64
CA SER A 37 -16.18 5.76 -3.53
C SER A 37 -15.64 4.99 -4.74
N TRP A 38 -15.34 3.73 -4.52
CA TRP A 38 -14.86 2.82 -5.57
C TRP A 38 -15.43 1.43 -5.40
N LYS A 39 -15.21 0.56 -6.40
CA LYS A 39 -15.69 -0.82 -6.38
C LYS A 39 -14.55 -1.78 -6.70
N LEU A 40 -14.57 -2.95 -6.07
CA LEU A 40 -13.71 -4.09 -6.39
C LEU A 40 -14.58 -5.36 -6.45
N GLY A 41 -14.75 -5.93 -7.62
CA GLY A 41 -15.80 -6.91 -7.84
C GLY A 41 -17.17 -6.31 -7.51
N ASP A 42 -17.97 -7.02 -6.74
CA ASP A 42 -19.30 -6.59 -6.30
C ASP A 42 -19.27 -5.71 -5.04
N TYR A 43 -18.11 -5.57 -4.40
CA TYR A 43 -17.95 -4.80 -3.18
C TYR A 43 -17.77 -3.31 -3.47
N ARG A 44 -18.50 -2.47 -2.72
CA ARG A 44 -18.39 -1.01 -2.73
C ARG A 44 -17.72 -0.52 -1.46
N PHE A 45 -16.80 0.41 -1.60
CA PHE A 45 -16.09 1.05 -0.51
C PHE A 45 -16.25 2.56 -0.60
N GLU A 46 -16.51 3.21 0.53
CA GLU A 46 -16.68 4.67 0.60
C GLU A 46 -15.35 5.42 0.54
N LEU A 47 -14.26 4.77 0.96
CA LEU A 47 -12.90 5.27 0.84
C LEU A 47 -12.11 4.44 -0.17
N PRO A 48 -11.37 5.04 -1.11
CA PRO A 48 -10.49 4.33 -2.04
C PRO A 48 -9.19 3.89 -1.34
N LEU A 49 -9.35 3.08 -0.28
CA LEU A 49 -8.29 2.69 0.65
C LEU A 49 -8.20 1.18 0.82
N LEU A 50 -6.98 0.66 0.69
CA LEU A 50 -6.56 -0.62 1.24
C LEU A 50 -5.52 -0.38 2.35
N GLY A 51 -5.70 -0.99 3.51
CA GLY A 51 -4.65 -1.09 4.53
C GLY A 51 -3.64 -2.15 4.12
N ALA A 52 -2.36 -1.78 4.06
CA ALA A 52 -1.30 -2.67 3.58
C ALA A 52 -1.14 -3.90 4.49
N ALA A 53 -0.95 -5.07 3.89
CA ALA A 53 -0.79 -6.35 4.56
C ALA A 53 0.54 -6.45 5.33
N MET A 54 0.64 -5.70 6.41
CA MET A 54 1.83 -5.59 7.27
C MET A 54 1.41 -5.88 8.72
N ASP A 55 2.09 -6.80 9.39
CA ASP A 55 1.71 -7.27 10.73
C ASP A 55 1.67 -6.16 11.79
N GLY A 56 2.53 -5.14 11.65
CA GLY A 56 2.51 -3.96 12.53
C GLY A 56 1.46 -2.90 12.16
N VAL A 57 0.65 -3.13 11.11
CA VAL A 57 -0.37 -2.17 10.63
C VAL A 57 -1.76 -2.78 10.70
N ILE A 58 -1.93 -4.00 10.18
CA ILE A 58 -3.23 -4.68 10.09
C ILE A 58 -3.26 -5.90 11.00
N SER A 59 -4.16 -5.85 11.97
CA SER A 59 -4.67 -6.97 12.77
C SER A 59 -6.11 -7.27 12.36
N PRO A 60 -6.72 -8.35 12.81
CA PRO A 60 -8.16 -8.56 12.64
C PRO A 60 -9.00 -7.38 13.16
N ARG A 61 -8.60 -6.76 14.29
CA ARG A 61 -9.26 -5.60 14.88
C ARG A 61 -9.14 -4.35 13.99
N THR A 62 -7.92 -4.04 13.52
CA THR A 62 -7.70 -2.86 12.67
C THR A 62 -8.31 -3.04 11.29
N ALA A 63 -8.35 -4.26 10.74
CA ALA A 63 -9.08 -4.55 9.50
C ALA A 63 -10.57 -4.21 9.64
N GLY A 64 -11.20 -4.64 10.74
CA GLY A 64 -12.58 -4.28 11.06
C GLY A 64 -12.78 -2.78 11.24
N ALA A 65 -11.87 -2.09 11.94
CA ALA A 65 -11.95 -0.64 12.13
C ALA A 65 -11.88 0.13 10.80
N ILE A 66 -10.95 -0.24 9.91
CA ILE A 66 -10.83 0.35 8.57
C ILE A 66 -12.08 0.07 7.74
N GLY A 67 -12.63 -1.17 7.82
CA GLY A 67 -13.87 -1.52 7.13
C GLY A 67 -15.06 -0.67 7.56
N ARG A 68 -15.23 -0.43 8.86
CA ARG A 68 -16.29 0.45 9.39
C ARG A 68 -16.12 1.92 8.97
N LEU A 69 -14.90 2.37 8.71
CA LEU A 69 -14.61 3.70 8.15
C LEU A 69 -14.79 3.76 6.62
N GLY A 70 -15.16 2.64 5.98
CA GLY A 70 -15.44 2.57 4.56
C GLY A 70 -14.26 2.19 3.67
N GLY A 71 -13.14 1.77 4.25
CA GLY A 71 -11.97 1.21 3.54
C GLY A 71 -11.91 -0.31 3.58
N LEU A 72 -10.76 -0.89 3.23
CA LEU A 72 -10.51 -2.33 3.23
C LEU A 72 -9.18 -2.65 3.91
N GLY A 73 -9.20 -3.32 5.07
CA GLY A 73 -7.98 -3.84 5.69
C GLY A 73 -7.55 -5.16 5.05
N VAL A 74 -6.28 -5.30 4.69
CA VAL A 74 -5.74 -6.55 4.11
C VAL A 74 -4.88 -7.25 5.15
N LEU A 75 -5.31 -8.42 5.62
CA LEU A 75 -4.56 -9.21 6.60
C LEU A 75 -3.44 -10.01 5.91
N ASN A 76 -2.25 -10.04 6.51
CA ASN A 76 -1.14 -10.88 6.05
C ASN A 76 -1.31 -12.32 6.58
N LEU A 77 -1.65 -13.28 5.72
CA LEU A 77 -1.79 -14.70 6.12
C LEU A 77 -0.45 -15.45 6.24
N GLU A 78 0.67 -14.79 5.96
CA GLU A 78 2.00 -15.35 6.18
C GLU A 78 2.74 -14.68 7.34
N GLY A 79 2.01 -13.84 8.08
CA GLY A 79 2.53 -13.03 9.15
C GLY A 79 2.47 -13.67 10.54
N ILE A 80 2.66 -12.85 11.55
CA ILE A 80 2.64 -13.24 12.97
C ILE A 80 1.25 -13.72 13.38
N TRP A 81 0.19 -13.12 12.81
CA TRP A 81 -1.21 -13.42 13.12
C TRP A 81 -1.61 -14.88 12.83
N THR A 82 -0.93 -15.53 11.92
CA THR A 82 -1.22 -16.92 11.53
C THR A 82 -0.14 -17.91 12.00
N ARG A 83 0.84 -17.44 12.78
CA ARG A 83 1.90 -18.27 13.37
C ARG A 83 1.72 -18.47 14.86
N TYR A 84 1.17 -17.47 15.55
CA TYR A 84 1.03 -17.44 16.99
C TYR A 84 -0.44 -17.22 17.38
N GLU A 85 -0.92 -18.00 18.35
CA GLU A 85 -2.26 -17.80 18.93
C GLU A 85 -2.33 -16.42 19.60
N ASP A 86 -1.32 -16.09 20.38
CA ASP A 86 -1.14 -14.78 21.00
C ASP A 86 -0.12 -13.95 20.20
N ALA A 87 -0.60 -13.39 19.10
CA ALA A 87 0.20 -12.56 18.20
C ALA A 87 0.65 -11.25 18.86
N ASP A 88 -0.15 -10.69 19.76
CA ASP A 88 0.13 -9.42 20.45
C ASP A 88 1.41 -9.51 21.29
N VAL A 89 1.68 -10.64 21.94
CA VAL A 89 2.93 -10.88 22.69
C VAL A 89 4.16 -10.76 21.78
N GLN A 90 4.08 -11.30 20.56
CA GLN A 90 5.21 -11.22 19.64
C GLN A 90 5.38 -9.80 19.07
N LEU A 91 4.29 -9.09 18.84
CA LEU A 91 4.31 -7.70 18.37
C LEU A 91 4.89 -6.76 19.43
N GLU A 92 4.49 -6.93 20.68
CA GLU A 92 5.06 -6.21 21.82
C GLU A 92 6.55 -6.51 21.98
N ARG A 93 6.94 -7.79 21.89
CA ARG A 93 8.36 -8.18 21.89
C ARG A 93 9.13 -7.46 20.79
N ILE A 94 8.64 -7.46 19.54
CA ILE A 94 9.28 -6.79 18.41
C ILE A 94 9.43 -5.29 18.68
N ALA A 95 8.43 -4.64 19.26
CA ALA A 95 8.48 -3.21 19.57
C ALA A 95 9.62 -2.87 20.53
N HIS A 96 9.93 -3.75 21.48
CA HIS A 96 10.97 -3.53 22.49
C HIS A 96 12.37 -4.04 22.10
N LEU A 97 12.55 -4.67 20.92
CA LEU A 97 13.86 -5.15 20.48
C LEU A 97 14.85 -4.01 20.27
N PRO A 98 16.09 -4.10 20.80
CA PRO A 98 17.17 -3.20 20.42
C PRO A 98 17.43 -3.25 18.92
N LYS A 99 17.82 -2.11 18.32
CA LYS A 99 18.01 -1.98 16.86
C LYS A 99 19.02 -3.01 16.32
N GLU A 100 20.06 -3.28 17.10
CA GLU A 100 21.21 -4.12 16.71
C GLU A 100 20.82 -5.59 16.53
N VAL A 101 19.83 -6.08 17.28
CA VAL A 101 19.38 -7.48 17.25
C VAL A 101 18.04 -7.67 16.54
N ALA A 102 17.32 -6.59 16.26
CA ALA A 102 15.94 -6.63 15.78
C ALA A 102 15.76 -7.50 14.52
N THR A 103 16.65 -7.39 13.53
CA THR A 103 16.55 -8.16 12.29
C THR A 103 16.65 -9.66 12.56
N ARG A 104 17.58 -10.09 13.38
CA ARG A 104 17.80 -11.51 13.72
C ARG A 104 16.63 -12.08 14.52
N GLU A 105 16.22 -11.38 15.55
CA GLU A 105 15.10 -11.81 16.40
C GLU A 105 13.78 -11.90 15.59
N MET A 106 13.55 -10.97 14.67
CA MET A 106 12.41 -11.03 13.78
C MET A 106 12.51 -12.20 12.79
N GLN A 107 13.70 -12.54 12.29
CA GLN A 107 13.90 -13.74 11.47
C GLN A 107 13.50 -15.00 12.24
N ASP A 108 13.88 -15.11 13.51
CA ASP A 108 13.53 -16.24 14.37
C ASP A 108 12.01 -16.31 14.64
N ILE A 109 11.35 -15.17 14.90
CA ILE A 109 9.90 -15.10 15.08
C ILE A 109 9.16 -15.56 13.80
N TYR A 110 9.60 -15.11 12.62
CA TYR A 110 8.99 -15.51 11.36
C TYR A 110 9.38 -16.91 10.87
N ALA A 111 10.30 -17.61 11.58
CA ALA A 111 10.62 -19.01 11.30
C ALA A 111 9.55 -19.99 11.80
N GLU A 112 8.71 -19.60 12.76
CA GLU A 112 7.55 -20.41 13.21
C GLU A 112 6.66 -20.76 12.03
N PRO A 113 6.19 -22.01 11.90
CA PRO A 113 5.29 -22.41 10.83
C PRO A 113 3.95 -21.65 10.83
N ILE A 114 3.40 -21.42 9.64
CA ILE A 114 2.02 -20.94 9.49
C ILE A 114 1.08 -22.08 9.91
N LYS A 115 0.05 -21.75 10.69
CA LYS A 115 -0.97 -22.65 11.21
C LYS A 115 -2.29 -22.41 10.45
N PRO A 116 -2.77 -23.38 9.66
CA PRO A 116 -4.03 -23.23 8.89
C PRO A 116 -5.23 -22.89 9.77
N GLU A 117 -5.29 -23.46 10.97
CA GLU A 117 -6.33 -23.17 11.96
C GLU A 117 -6.37 -21.68 12.36
N LEU A 118 -5.21 -21.02 12.44
CA LEU A 118 -5.16 -19.60 12.72
C LEU A 118 -5.57 -18.75 11.50
N ILE A 119 -5.35 -19.23 10.27
CA ILE A 119 -5.88 -18.57 9.07
C ILE A 119 -7.39 -18.46 9.17
N SER A 120 -8.05 -19.59 9.41
CA SER A 120 -9.52 -19.66 9.53
C SER A 120 -10.02 -18.80 10.68
N GLN A 121 -9.36 -18.87 11.83
CA GLN A 121 -9.72 -18.08 13.00
C GLN A 121 -9.62 -16.58 12.74
N ARG A 122 -8.51 -16.09 12.18
CA ARG A 122 -8.30 -14.64 11.94
C ARG A 122 -9.27 -14.09 10.89
N ILE A 123 -9.59 -14.87 9.87
CA ILE A 123 -10.62 -14.51 8.88
C ILE A 123 -11.99 -14.40 9.56
N ALA A 124 -12.37 -15.38 10.39
CA ALA A 124 -13.61 -15.36 11.15
C ALA A 124 -13.69 -14.13 12.08
N GLU A 125 -12.61 -13.80 12.78
CA GLU A 125 -12.53 -12.62 13.66
C GLU A 125 -12.81 -11.30 12.91
N ILE A 126 -12.41 -11.19 11.63
CA ILE A 126 -12.72 -10.02 10.79
C ILE A 126 -14.17 -10.09 10.32
N LYS A 127 -14.64 -11.27 9.89
CA LYS A 127 -15.99 -11.50 9.38
C LYS A 127 -17.06 -11.17 10.41
N GLU A 128 -16.84 -11.54 11.69
CA GLU A 128 -17.72 -11.25 12.82
C GLU A 128 -17.92 -9.75 13.06
N GLN A 129 -17.01 -8.90 12.57
CA GLN A 129 -17.15 -7.45 12.65
C GLN A 129 -18.06 -6.86 11.57
N GLY A 130 -18.62 -7.70 10.67
CA GLY A 130 -19.57 -7.29 9.63
C GLY A 130 -18.97 -6.49 8.49
N VAL A 131 -17.70 -6.66 8.22
CA VAL A 131 -16.96 -5.98 7.14
C VAL A 131 -16.48 -6.95 6.06
N VAL A 132 -16.12 -6.43 4.89
CA VAL A 132 -15.49 -7.22 3.82
C VAL A 132 -14.12 -7.70 4.28
N VAL A 133 -13.84 -8.99 4.08
CA VAL A 133 -12.60 -9.63 4.51
C VAL A 133 -11.63 -9.75 3.35
N ALA A 134 -10.48 -9.09 3.45
CA ALA A 134 -9.38 -9.26 2.50
C ALA A 134 -8.14 -9.79 3.19
N ALA A 135 -7.43 -10.67 2.51
CA ALA A 135 -6.19 -11.22 3.02
C ALA A 135 -5.16 -11.45 1.91
N SER A 136 -3.89 -11.46 2.29
CA SER A 136 -2.76 -11.53 1.36
C SER A 136 -1.94 -12.79 1.56
N LEU A 137 -1.54 -13.39 0.43
CA LEU A 137 -0.60 -14.51 0.32
C LEU A 137 0.42 -14.22 -0.79
N THR A 138 1.62 -14.80 -0.66
CA THR A 138 2.60 -14.78 -1.74
C THR A 138 2.27 -15.81 -2.82
N PRO A 139 2.76 -15.62 -4.07
CA PRO A 139 2.58 -16.62 -5.13
C PRO A 139 3.10 -18.02 -4.77
N GLN A 140 4.12 -18.08 -3.91
CA GLN A 140 4.75 -19.34 -3.48
C GLN A 140 3.88 -20.13 -2.51
N ARG A 141 3.03 -19.46 -1.76
CA ARG A 141 2.25 -20.08 -0.67
C ARG A 141 0.75 -20.10 -0.92
N VAL A 142 0.26 -19.34 -1.89
CA VAL A 142 -1.19 -19.22 -2.13
C VAL A 142 -1.85 -20.57 -2.34
N ARG A 143 -1.25 -21.49 -3.13
CA ARG A 143 -1.81 -22.82 -3.37
C ARG A 143 -1.89 -23.72 -2.12
N HIS A 144 -1.17 -23.38 -1.05
CA HIS A 144 -1.17 -24.18 0.18
C HIS A 144 -2.27 -23.72 1.16
N TYR A 145 -2.71 -22.46 1.08
CA TYR A 145 -3.56 -21.86 2.11
C TYR A 145 -4.82 -21.16 1.59
N TYR A 146 -5.01 -21.09 0.26
CA TYR A 146 -6.18 -20.38 -0.28
C TYR A 146 -7.50 -21.09 0.01
N GLU A 147 -7.50 -22.43 0.07
CA GLU A 147 -8.70 -23.22 0.38
C GLU A 147 -9.16 -22.97 1.82
N ASP A 148 -8.24 -23.05 2.79
CA ASP A 148 -8.54 -22.72 4.20
C ASP A 148 -9.11 -21.30 4.34
N ALA A 149 -8.55 -20.35 3.58
CA ALA A 149 -9.02 -18.97 3.60
C ALA A 149 -10.42 -18.82 2.98
N LEU A 150 -10.69 -19.49 1.86
CA LEU A 150 -12.02 -19.47 1.22
C LEU A 150 -13.09 -20.11 2.09
N GLU A 151 -12.79 -21.29 2.68
CA GLU A 151 -13.70 -21.99 3.59
C GLU A 151 -14.03 -21.14 4.83
N ALA A 152 -13.07 -20.34 5.31
CA ALA A 152 -13.28 -19.40 6.40
C ALA A 152 -14.11 -18.15 5.99
N GLY A 153 -14.42 -17.98 4.72
CA GLY A 153 -15.24 -16.89 4.21
C GLY A 153 -14.46 -15.65 3.77
N LEU A 154 -13.26 -15.82 3.20
CA LEU A 154 -12.51 -14.75 2.56
C LEU A 154 -13.31 -14.15 1.39
N ASP A 155 -13.43 -12.83 1.34
CA ASP A 155 -14.17 -12.12 0.29
C ASP A 155 -13.26 -11.63 -0.85
N ILE A 156 -12.00 -11.27 -0.57
CA ILE A 156 -11.03 -10.76 -1.55
C ILE A 156 -9.65 -11.35 -1.26
N LEU A 157 -9.04 -11.96 -2.27
CA LEU A 157 -7.66 -12.48 -2.17
C LEU A 157 -6.67 -11.52 -2.80
N VAL A 158 -5.59 -11.20 -2.06
CA VAL A 158 -4.48 -10.40 -2.55
C VAL A 158 -3.25 -11.30 -2.74
N ILE A 159 -2.79 -11.48 -3.97
CA ILE A 159 -1.54 -12.18 -4.27
C ILE A 159 -0.45 -11.13 -4.39
N GLN A 160 0.38 -11.01 -3.34
CA GLN A 160 1.35 -9.93 -3.24
C GLN A 160 2.78 -10.44 -3.09
N GLY A 161 3.68 -9.81 -3.84
CA GLY A 161 5.13 -10.01 -3.73
C GLY A 161 5.88 -8.73 -4.09
N THR A 162 7.19 -8.71 -3.90
CA THR A 162 8.03 -7.53 -4.23
C THR A 162 7.90 -7.16 -5.71
N VAL A 163 7.93 -8.17 -6.57
CA VAL A 163 7.64 -8.09 -8.00
C VAL A 163 6.90 -9.37 -8.35
N ILE A 164 5.76 -9.24 -9.00
CA ILE A 164 5.01 -10.37 -9.56
C ILE A 164 5.03 -10.24 -11.08
N SER A 165 5.33 -11.36 -11.74
CA SER A 165 5.22 -11.51 -13.18
C SER A 165 4.16 -12.57 -13.51
N ALA A 166 3.50 -12.41 -14.66
CA ALA A 166 2.55 -13.42 -15.13
C ALA A 166 3.26 -14.72 -15.58
N GLU A 167 4.57 -14.65 -15.86
CA GLU A 167 5.42 -15.76 -16.26
C GLU A 167 6.59 -15.89 -15.29
N HIS A 168 6.54 -16.87 -14.40
CA HIS A 168 7.67 -17.24 -13.55
C HIS A 168 8.32 -18.49 -14.11
N VAL A 169 9.61 -18.45 -14.35
CA VAL A 169 10.39 -19.60 -14.84
C VAL A 169 11.13 -20.24 -13.67
N SER A 170 10.91 -21.52 -13.45
CA SER A 170 11.64 -22.33 -12.46
C SER A 170 12.29 -23.52 -13.15
N SER A 171 13.50 -23.86 -12.76
CA SER A 171 14.16 -25.11 -13.15
C SER A 171 13.78 -26.29 -12.25
N ASP A 172 13.05 -26.04 -11.17
CA ASP A 172 12.54 -27.07 -10.26
C ASP A 172 11.17 -27.56 -10.73
N GLU A 173 11.17 -28.66 -11.48
CA GLU A 173 9.94 -29.29 -12.00
C GLU A 173 9.04 -29.85 -10.89
N SER A 174 9.57 -30.10 -9.69
CA SER A 174 8.79 -30.58 -8.55
C SER A 174 7.91 -29.48 -7.92
N ARG A 175 8.20 -28.23 -8.23
CA ARG A 175 7.47 -27.04 -7.73
C ARG A 175 7.12 -26.12 -8.89
N PRO A 176 6.11 -26.49 -9.69
CA PRO A 176 5.71 -25.66 -10.81
C PRO A 176 5.27 -24.27 -10.32
N PRO A 177 5.65 -23.19 -11.02
CA PRO A 177 5.23 -21.85 -10.67
C PRO A 177 3.70 -21.71 -10.73
N LEU A 178 3.17 -20.78 -9.96
CA LEU A 178 1.74 -20.46 -9.97
C LEU A 178 1.32 -19.95 -11.36
N ASN A 179 0.41 -20.67 -12.01
CA ASN A 179 -0.28 -20.15 -13.20
C ASN A 179 -1.36 -19.17 -12.78
N LEU A 180 -1.02 -17.89 -12.72
CA LEU A 180 -1.95 -16.84 -12.29
C LEU A 180 -3.22 -16.78 -13.12
N LYS A 181 -3.13 -17.07 -14.43
CA LYS A 181 -4.28 -16.99 -15.34
C LYS A 181 -5.32 -18.08 -15.05
N GLU A 182 -4.88 -19.30 -14.81
CA GLU A 182 -5.77 -20.38 -14.38
C GLU A 182 -6.31 -20.08 -12.99
N PHE A 183 -5.44 -19.75 -12.06
CA PHE A 183 -5.79 -19.51 -10.66
C PHE A 183 -6.82 -18.38 -10.49
N CYS A 184 -6.63 -17.22 -11.14
CA CYS A 184 -7.59 -16.11 -11.05
C CYS A 184 -8.96 -16.45 -11.67
N ARG A 185 -9.02 -17.38 -12.65
CA ARG A 185 -10.28 -17.78 -13.27
C ARG A 185 -11.05 -18.86 -12.49
N GLU A 186 -10.35 -19.66 -11.72
CA GLU A 186 -10.94 -20.72 -10.90
C GLU A 186 -11.55 -20.20 -9.61
N LEU A 187 -11.05 -19.07 -9.10
CA LEU A 187 -11.52 -18.51 -7.85
C LEU A 187 -12.86 -17.79 -7.99
N PRO A 188 -13.80 -18.05 -7.08
CA PRO A 188 -15.12 -17.41 -7.09
C PRO A 188 -15.11 -15.98 -6.51
N ILE A 189 -13.98 -15.50 -6.04
CA ILE A 189 -13.80 -14.19 -5.40
C ILE A 189 -12.85 -13.30 -6.20
N PRO A 190 -12.94 -11.96 -6.08
CA PRO A 190 -11.98 -11.05 -6.71
C PRO A 190 -10.55 -11.30 -6.25
N VAL A 191 -9.62 -11.35 -7.22
CA VAL A 191 -8.19 -11.49 -6.97
C VAL A 191 -7.47 -10.20 -7.32
N VAL A 192 -6.69 -9.68 -6.38
CA VAL A 192 -5.78 -8.54 -6.57
C VAL A 192 -4.36 -9.08 -6.71
N VAL A 193 -3.60 -8.62 -7.69
CA VAL A 193 -2.26 -9.17 -7.98
C VAL A 193 -1.21 -8.06 -8.06
N GLY A 194 -0.06 -8.21 -7.43
CA GLY A 194 1.07 -7.26 -7.53
C GLY A 194 2.18 -7.51 -6.51
N GLY A 195 3.32 -6.74 -6.52
CA GLY A 195 3.57 -5.47 -7.18
C GLY A 195 4.07 -5.54 -8.61
N CYS A 196 3.65 -4.56 -9.36
CA CYS A 196 4.21 -4.25 -10.66
C CYS A 196 4.54 -2.75 -10.74
N ALA A 197 5.34 -2.35 -11.74
CA ALA A 197 5.75 -0.95 -11.88
C ALA A 197 6.02 -0.53 -13.33
N SER A 198 5.55 -1.31 -14.31
CA SER A 198 5.73 -0.98 -15.72
C SER A 198 4.50 -1.31 -16.54
N TYR A 199 4.36 -0.63 -17.67
CA TYR A 199 3.28 -0.86 -18.64
C TYR A 199 3.13 -2.34 -19.02
N HIS A 200 4.23 -2.99 -19.42
CA HIS A 200 4.18 -4.36 -19.90
C HIS A 200 3.80 -5.35 -18.80
N THR A 201 4.40 -5.23 -17.61
CA THR A 201 4.06 -6.10 -16.48
C THR A 201 2.62 -5.90 -16.05
N GLY A 202 2.16 -4.63 -15.95
CA GLY A 202 0.77 -4.32 -15.63
C GLY A 202 -0.21 -4.94 -16.63
N LEU A 203 0.04 -4.79 -17.92
CA LEU A 203 -0.81 -5.36 -18.97
C LEU A 203 -0.86 -6.91 -18.91
N HIS A 204 0.29 -7.56 -18.67
CA HIS A 204 0.35 -9.02 -18.52
C HIS A 204 -0.46 -9.48 -17.29
N LEU A 205 -0.34 -8.80 -16.16
CA LEU A 205 -1.11 -9.14 -14.96
C LEU A 205 -2.62 -8.94 -15.17
N MET A 206 -3.04 -7.87 -15.84
CA MET A 206 -4.46 -7.65 -16.17
C MET A 206 -5.03 -8.78 -17.03
N ARG A 207 -4.26 -9.29 -17.99
CA ARG A 207 -4.63 -10.42 -18.87
C ARG A 207 -4.76 -11.76 -18.14
N THR A 208 -4.34 -11.87 -16.89
CA THR A 208 -4.58 -13.07 -16.06
C THR A 208 -6.03 -13.20 -15.57
N GLY A 209 -6.82 -12.14 -15.67
CA GLY A 209 -8.19 -12.10 -15.12
C GLY A 209 -8.24 -11.54 -13.70
N ALA A 210 -7.17 -10.91 -13.23
CA ALA A 210 -7.17 -10.21 -11.95
C ALA A 210 -8.20 -9.07 -11.93
N ALA A 211 -8.91 -8.89 -10.81
CA ALA A 211 -9.85 -7.79 -10.63
C ALA A 211 -9.14 -6.44 -10.41
N ALA A 212 -7.92 -6.48 -9.88
CA ALA A 212 -7.08 -5.31 -9.69
C ALA A 212 -5.59 -5.66 -9.73
N VAL A 213 -4.75 -4.66 -10.00
CA VAL A 213 -3.29 -4.77 -9.91
C VAL A 213 -2.72 -3.77 -8.90
N LEU A 214 -1.78 -4.23 -8.05
CA LEU A 214 -1.03 -3.38 -7.13
C LEU A 214 0.18 -2.78 -7.86
N VAL A 215 0.30 -1.47 -7.83
CA VAL A 215 1.36 -0.73 -8.51
C VAL A 215 2.30 -0.09 -7.51
N GLY A 216 3.49 -0.64 -7.43
CA GLY A 216 4.56 -0.14 -6.56
C GLY A 216 5.67 -1.18 -6.40
N VAL A 217 6.90 -0.79 -6.70
CA VAL A 217 8.11 -1.57 -6.44
C VAL A 217 9.11 -0.69 -5.73
N GLY A 218 9.22 -0.89 -4.42
CA GLY A 218 10.15 -0.18 -3.56
C GLY A 218 9.79 1.24 -3.12
N PRO A 219 8.54 1.78 -3.26
CA PRO A 219 8.25 3.13 -2.82
C PRO A 219 7.96 3.25 -1.31
N GLY A 220 7.57 2.16 -0.64
CA GLY A 220 7.20 2.15 0.77
C GLY A 220 8.37 2.42 1.71
N ALA A 221 8.12 3.09 2.85
CA ALA A 221 9.14 3.46 3.83
C ALA A 221 9.87 2.25 4.44
N ALA A 222 9.17 1.13 4.65
CA ALA A 222 9.75 -0.10 5.18
C ALA A 222 10.46 -0.96 4.10
N CYS A 223 10.28 -0.63 2.80
CA CYS A 223 10.83 -1.40 1.70
C CYS A 223 12.29 -1.01 1.42
N THR A 224 13.20 -1.97 1.45
CA THR A 224 14.62 -1.78 1.13
C THR A 224 15.00 -2.28 -0.27
N THR A 225 14.04 -2.71 -1.07
CA THR A 225 14.26 -3.31 -2.40
C THR A 225 15.11 -2.42 -3.32
N ARG A 226 14.89 -1.11 -3.31
CA ARG A 226 15.66 -0.16 -4.13
C ARG A 226 17.14 -0.12 -3.75
N GLY A 227 17.43 -0.17 -2.44
CA GLY A 227 18.81 -0.18 -1.94
C GLY A 227 19.49 -1.54 -2.06
N VAL A 228 18.77 -2.62 -1.77
CA VAL A 228 19.34 -3.97 -1.71
C VAL A 228 19.45 -4.61 -3.10
N LEU A 229 18.45 -4.40 -3.96
CA LEU A 229 18.38 -5.04 -5.29
C LEU A 229 18.61 -4.06 -6.45
N GLY A 230 18.60 -2.76 -6.21
CA GLY A 230 18.67 -1.75 -7.27
C GLY A 230 17.40 -1.68 -8.15
N ILE A 231 16.28 -2.28 -7.71
CA ILE A 231 15.04 -2.38 -8.48
C ILE A 231 14.01 -1.40 -7.92
N GLY A 232 13.38 -0.64 -8.82
CA GLY A 232 12.29 0.27 -8.46
C GLY A 232 11.97 1.27 -9.56
N VAL A 233 10.73 1.78 -9.52
CA VAL A 233 10.27 2.86 -10.39
C VAL A 233 9.64 3.94 -9.51
N PRO A 234 9.91 5.24 -9.74
CA PRO A 234 9.20 6.33 -9.08
C PRO A 234 7.70 6.26 -9.30
N GLN A 235 6.94 6.49 -8.22
CA GLN A 235 5.55 6.03 -8.12
C GLN A 235 4.60 6.71 -9.10
N ALA A 236 4.74 8.02 -9.36
CA ALA A 236 3.88 8.71 -10.30
C ALA A 236 4.00 8.13 -11.72
N THR A 237 5.22 7.86 -12.18
CA THR A 237 5.45 7.21 -13.48
C THR A 237 4.94 5.78 -13.51
N ALA A 238 5.16 5.00 -12.44
CA ALA A 238 4.68 3.61 -12.36
C ALA A 238 3.15 3.54 -12.49
N ILE A 239 2.42 4.40 -11.77
CA ILE A 239 0.96 4.45 -11.82
C ILE A 239 0.48 4.86 -13.22
N ALA A 240 1.06 5.92 -13.80
CA ALA A 240 0.66 6.39 -15.13
C ALA A 240 0.89 5.34 -16.24
N ASP A 241 2.03 4.62 -16.19
CA ASP A 241 2.33 3.53 -17.12
C ASP A 241 1.31 2.37 -16.99
N VAL A 242 0.96 1.97 -15.77
CA VAL A 242 0.00 0.88 -15.54
C VAL A 242 -1.43 1.31 -15.82
N ALA A 243 -1.79 2.57 -15.59
CA ALA A 243 -3.07 3.13 -15.99
C ALA A 243 -3.23 3.17 -17.53
N ALA A 244 -2.14 3.44 -18.26
CA ALA A 244 -2.12 3.32 -19.73
C ALA A 244 -2.29 1.85 -20.17
N ALA A 245 -1.67 0.90 -19.47
CA ALA A 245 -1.87 -0.54 -19.70
C ALA A 245 -3.32 -0.97 -19.47
N ARG A 246 -3.98 -0.43 -18.43
CA ARG A 246 -5.42 -0.65 -18.18
C ARG A 246 -6.28 -0.16 -19.37
N SER A 247 -5.96 1.01 -19.91
CA SER A 247 -6.69 1.54 -21.07
C SER A 247 -6.54 0.64 -22.30
N GLN A 248 -5.35 0.11 -22.53
CA GLN A 248 -5.08 -0.87 -23.59
C GLN A 248 -5.86 -2.18 -23.34
N HIS A 249 -5.81 -2.71 -22.13
CA HIS A 249 -6.54 -3.93 -21.76
C HIS A 249 -8.04 -3.78 -21.97
N MET A 250 -8.60 -2.65 -21.56
CA MET A 250 -10.02 -2.34 -21.75
C MET A 250 -10.41 -2.25 -23.24
N LEU A 251 -9.54 -1.73 -24.09
CA LEU A 251 -9.75 -1.73 -25.54
C LEU A 251 -9.73 -3.15 -26.15
N GLU A 252 -8.89 -4.04 -25.60
CA GLU A 252 -8.76 -5.42 -26.09
C GLU A 252 -9.90 -6.34 -25.62
N THR A 253 -10.41 -6.15 -24.40
CA THR A 253 -11.30 -7.11 -23.72
C THR A 253 -12.67 -6.54 -23.34
N GLY A 254 -12.78 -5.24 -23.19
CA GLY A 254 -13.92 -4.57 -22.57
C GLY A 254 -13.86 -4.52 -21.04
N ASP A 255 -12.91 -5.22 -20.40
CA ASP A 255 -12.82 -5.35 -18.95
C ASP A 255 -12.02 -4.20 -18.33
N TYR A 256 -12.56 -3.62 -17.25
CA TYR A 256 -11.90 -2.57 -16.48
C TYR A 256 -11.23 -3.15 -15.23
N VAL A 257 -9.92 -3.40 -15.30
CA VAL A 257 -9.12 -3.86 -14.17
C VAL A 257 -8.70 -2.66 -13.31
N LYS A 258 -8.90 -2.72 -12.00
CA LYS A 258 -8.56 -1.63 -11.08
C LYS A 258 -7.05 -1.47 -10.93
N VAL A 259 -6.60 -0.23 -10.80
CA VAL A 259 -5.20 0.13 -10.50
C VAL A 259 -5.14 0.64 -9.07
N ILE A 260 -4.38 -0.04 -8.22
CA ILE A 260 -4.21 0.32 -6.82
C ILE A 260 -2.76 0.78 -6.62
N ALA A 261 -2.58 2.05 -6.25
CA ALA A 261 -1.25 2.59 -5.96
C ALA A 261 -0.75 2.07 -4.60
N ASP A 262 0.32 1.29 -4.59
CA ASP A 262 0.87 0.66 -3.38
C ASP A 262 2.14 1.36 -2.90
N GLY A 263 2.03 2.04 -1.76
CA GLY A 263 3.14 2.66 -1.03
C GLY A 263 3.62 4.01 -1.58
N GLY A 264 4.49 4.66 -0.81
CA GLY A 264 5.12 5.93 -1.16
C GLY A 264 4.30 7.19 -0.87
N MET A 265 3.08 7.06 -0.35
CA MET A 265 2.21 8.16 0.04
C MET A 265 2.33 8.46 1.53
N ARG A 266 2.43 9.73 1.88
CA ARG A 266 2.66 10.22 3.26
C ARG A 266 1.51 11.08 3.78
N ASN A 267 0.81 11.76 2.87
CA ASN A 267 -0.20 12.77 3.16
C ASN A 267 -1.32 12.78 2.11
N GLY A 268 -2.37 13.55 2.35
CA GLY A 268 -3.52 13.65 1.44
C GLY A 268 -3.17 14.16 0.03
N GLY A 269 -2.16 15.03 -0.08
CA GLY A 269 -1.66 15.50 -1.38
C GLY A 269 -1.02 14.39 -2.21
N ASP A 270 -0.26 13.47 -1.57
CA ASP A 270 0.31 12.31 -2.25
C ASP A 270 -0.80 11.34 -2.71
N VAL A 271 -1.84 11.13 -1.87
CA VAL A 271 -3.04 10.34 -2.23
C VAL A 271 -3.74 10.95 -3.45
N ALA A 272 -3.97 12.27 -3.44
CA ALA A 272 -4.60 12.96 -4.58
C ALA A 272 -3.77 12.82 -5.86
N LYS A 273 -2.43 12.96 -5.78
CA LYS A 273 -1.53 12.76 -6.93
C LYS A 273 -1.55 11.33 -7.45
N ALA A 274 -1.63 10.32 -6.56
CA ALA A 274 -1.74 8.92 -6.97
C ALA A 274 -3.02 8.66 -7.79
N ILE A 275 -4.16 9.17 -7.33
CA ILE A 275 -5.42 9.07 -8.05
C ILE A 275 -5.36 9.86 -9.37
N ALA A 276 -4.83 11.08 -9.37
CA ALA A 276 -4.67 11.89 -10.58
C ALA A 276 -3.73 11.26 -11.62
N CYS A 277 -2.74 10.45 -11.19
CA CYS A 277 -1.90 9.64 -12.08
C CYS A 277 -2.63 8.44 -12.70
N GLY A 278 -3.84 8.12 -12.27
CA GLY A 278 -4.67 7.06 -12.83
C GLY A 278 -4.97 5.88 -11.91
N ALA A 279 -4.67 5.96 -10.60
CA ALA A 279 -5.09 4.93 -9.66
C ALA A 279 -6.59 5.05 -9.34
N ASP A 280 -7.23 3.91 -9.07
CA ASP A 280 -8.62 3.83 -8.59
C ASP A 280 -8.70 3.84 -7.06
N ALA A 281 -7.66 3.35 -6.41
CA ALA A 281 -7.52 3.31 -4.96
C ALA A 281 -6.03 3.33 -4.57
N VAL A 282 -5.77 3.45 -3.27
CA VAL A 282 -4.42 3.47 -2.71
C VAL A 282 -4.26 2.41 -1.63
N MET A 283 -3.07 1.79 -1.52
CA MET A 283 -2.71 0.94 -0.41
C MET A 283 -1.72 1.69 0.50
N LEU A 284 -2.09 1.83 1.77
CA LEU A 284 -1.34 2.61 2.76
C LEU A 284 -0.81 1.72 3.89
N GLY A 285 0.46 1.90 4.24
CA GLY A 285 1.11 1.26 5.38
C GLY A 285 1.53 2.29 6.42
N SER A 286 2.60 3.04 6.15
CA SER A 286 3.20 3.98 7.11
C SER A 286 2.23 5.03 7.67
N PRO A 287 1.30 5.63 6.90
CA PRO A 287 0.29 6.52 7.48
C PRO A 287 -0.58 5.84 8.52
N LEU A 288 -0.99 4.58 8.28
CA LEU A 288 -1.84 3.83 9.22
C LEU A 288 -1.06 3.32 10.44
N ALA A 289 0.26 3.10 10.32
CA ALA A 289 1.12 2.73 11.45
C ALA A 289 1.19 3.82 12.53
N ARG A 290 0.77 5.05 12.22
CA ARG A 290 0.67 6.16 13.17
C ARG A 290 -0.56 6.08 14.07
N ALA A 291 -1.52 5.22 13.73
CA ALA A 291 -2.72 5.07 14.53
C ALA A 291 -2.43 4.37 15.87
N TYR A 292 -3.12 4.82 16.93
CA TYR A 292 -3.07 4.14 18.23
C TYR A 292 -3.58 2.71 18.15
N GLU A 293 -4.46 2.41 17.19
CA GLU A 293 -5.01 1.08 16.92
C GLU A 293 -4.05 0.16 16.17
N ALA A 294 -2.96 0.70 15.58
CA ALA A 294 -1.99 -0.10 14.84
C ALA A 294 -1.23 -1.04 15.80
N PRO A 295 -1.18 -2.37 15.48
CA PRO A 295 -0.67 -3.37 16.41
C PRO A 295 0.85 -3.38 16.56
N GLY A 296 1.57 -2.60 15.77
CA GLY A 296 3.04 -2.56 15.78
C GLY A 296 3.66 -1.70 16.87
N HIS A 297 2.87 -1.13 17.79
CA HIS A 297 3.34 -0.33 18.94
C HIS A 297 4.39 0.73 18.56
N GLY A 298 4.10 1.49 17.49
CA GLY A 298 5.03 2.52 16.98
C GLY A 298 6.09 2.00 16.01
N TYR A 299 5.96 0.76 15.53
CA TYR A 299 6.81 0.21 14.49
C TYR A 299 6.01 -0.43 13.38
N HIS A 300 6.56 -0.44 12.16
CA HIS A 300 6.04 -1.22 11.06
C HIS A 300 7.18 -1.76 10.18
N TRP A 301 6.90 -2.82 9.44
CA TRP A 301 7.85 -3.51 8.57
C TRP A 301 7.13 -4.20 7.43
N GLY A 302 7.85 -4.41 6.32
CA GLY A 302 7.26 -5.06 5.13
C GLY A 302 7.19 -6.58 5.25
N MET A 303 6.26 -7.20 4.52
CA MET A 303 6.08 -8.66 4.53
C MET A 303 7.23 -9.44 3.82
N ALA A 304 7.96 -8.85 2.89
CA ALA A 304 9.09 -9.48 2.17
C ALA A 304 10.40 -9.46 2.98
N THR A 305 10.38 -9.79 4.26
CA THR A 305 11.27 -9.13 5.19
C THR A 305 12.44 -9.96 5.65
N PHE A 306 12.19 -11.16 6.12
CA PHE A 306 13.16 -11.77 7.04
C PHE A 306 13.81 -13.03 6.46
N HIS A 307 14.19 -12.98 5.15
CA HIS A 307 14.97 -14.06 4.58
C HIS A 307 16.34 -14.16 5.27
N PRO A 308 16.79 -15.38 5.69
CA PRO A 308 17.99 -15.54 6.51
C PRO A 308 19.26 -14.99 5.87
N SER A 309 19.39 -15.09 4.54
CA SER A 309 20.59 -14.66 3.82
C SER A 309 20.47 -13.28 3.17
N LEU A 310 19.25 -12.73 3.01
CA LEU A 310 19.03 -11.44 2.36
C LEU A 310 17.78 -10.74 2.93
N PRO A 311 17.85 -10.16 4.11
CA PRO A 311 16.73 -9.40 4.68
C PRO A 311 16.50 -8.13 3.83
N ARG A 312 15.25 -7.92 3.40
CA ARG A 312 14.86 -6.79 2.53
C ARG A 312 13.79 -5.90 3.14
N GLY A 313 13.50 -6.06 4.40
CA GLY A 313 12.61 -5.21 5.16
C GLY A 313 13.34 -4.53 6.29
N ALA A 314 12.91 -3.35 6.64
CA ALA A 314 13.39 -2.64 7.81
C ALA A 314 12.24 -2.47 8.80
N ARG A 315 12.51 -2.65 10.09
CA ARG A 315 11.63 -2.20 11.15
C ARG A 315 11.77 -0.69 11.26
N VAL A 316 10.73 0.03 10.85
CA VAL A 316 10.70 1.50 10.83
C VAL A 316 9.93 1.99 12.05
N ALA A 317 10.55 2.88 12.83
CA ALA A 317 9.89 3.57 13.93
C ALA A 317 8.90 4.61 13.38
N THR A 318 7.71 4.66 13.97
CA THR A 318 6.63 5.56 13.57
C THR A 318 5.94 6.06 14.83
N LEU A 319 5.87 7.38 15.00
CA LEU A 319 5.19 7.96 16.15
C LEU A 319 3.68 7.69 16.07
N GLN A 320 3.14 6.97 17.04
CA GLN A 320 1.68 6.85 17.20
C GLN A 320 1.15 8.14 17.83
N ASN A 321 0.34 8.88 17.09
CA ASN A 321 -0.12 10.20 17.50
C ASN A 321 -1.55 10.53 17.07
N ALA A 322 -2.29 9.54 16.57
CA ALA A 322 -3.64 9.74 16.04
C ALA A 322 -4.48 8.47 16.13
N THR A 323 -5.80 8.58 16.00
CA THR A 323 -6.68 7.45 15.70
C THR A 323 -6.74 7.18 14.20
N LEU A 324 -7.20 5.98 13.80
CA LEU A 324 -7.47 5.69 12.38
C LEU A 324 -8.46 6.68 11.77
N GLU A 325 -9.49 7.06 12.52
CA GLU A 325 -10.50 8.03 12.09
C GLU A 325 -9.87 9.40 11.80
N GLU A 326 -9.06 9.94 12.70
CA GLU A 326 -8.37 11.22 12.50
C GLU A 326 -7.44 11.19 11.28
N ILE A 327 -6.73 10.08 11.05
CA ILE A 327 -5.85 9.91 9.90
C ILE A 327 -6.65 9.87 8.60
N LEU A 328 -7.75 9.13 8.55
CA LEU A 328 -8.47 8.84 7.32
C LEU A 328 -9.51 9.91 6.97
N VAL A 329 -10.34 10.29 7.92
CA VAL A 329 -11.51 11.16 7.68
C VAL A 329 -11.55 12.41 8.55
N GLY A 330 -10.64 12.55 9.53
CA GLY A 330 -10.50 13.74 10.34
C GLY A 330 -11.19 13.68 11.70
N PRO A 331 -11.17 14.79 12.42
CA PRO A 331 -10.65 16.10 12.03
C PRO A 331 -9.11 16.16 11.98
N ALA A 332 -8.56 17.00 11.08
CA ALA A 332 -7.13 17.27 11.04
C ALA A 332 -6.72 18.20 12.17
N ARG A 333 -5.64 17.85 12.88
CA ARG A 333 -5.05 18.67 13.96
C ARG A 333 -3.74 19.34 13.52
N GLU A 334 -3.11 18.82 12.47
CA GLU A 334 -1.85 19.32 11.91
C GLU A 334 -2.06 19.88 10.51
N ASN A 335 -1.16 20.73 10.08
CA ASN A 335 -1.21 21.43 8.78
C ASN A 335 -0.27 20.85 7.73
N ASP A 336 0.24 19.64 7.94
CA ASP A 336 1.19 18.93 7.07
C ASP A 336 0.53 17.94 6.11
N GLY A 337 -0.81 17.81 6.16
CA GLY A 337 -1.59 16.91 5.32
C GLY A 337 -1.56 15.44 5.73
N THR A 338 -0.99 15.10 6.90
CA THR A 338 -0.90 13.72 7.41
C THR A 338 -2.16 13.25 8.14
N PHE A 339 -3.11 14.13 8.37
CA PHE A 339 -4.44 13.87 8.91
C PHE A 339 -5.51 14.11 7.84
N ASN A 340 -6.67 13.45 8.02
CA ASN A 340 -7.81 13.58 7.11
C ASN A 340 -7.42 13.39 5.64
N LEU A 341 -6.74 12.26 5.36
CA LEU A 341 -6.16 11.98 4.04
C LEU A 341 -7.22 12.01 2.94
N PHE A 342 -8.40 11.47 3.20
CA PHE A 342 -9.48 11.41 2.22
C PHE A 342 -10.32 12.68 2.14
N GLY A 343 -10.38 13.50 3.20
CA GLY A 343 -10.83 14.88 3.11
C GLY A 343 -9.89 15.72 2.24
N GLY A 344 -8.58 15.50 2.36
CA GLY A 344 -7.58 16.10 1.48
C GLY A 344 -7.79 15.74 0.01
N LEU A 345 -8.07 14.44 -0.29
CA LEU A 345 -8.44 13.99 -1.62
C LEU A 345 -9.71 14.68 -2.13
N ARG A 346 -10.81 14.69 -1.34
CA ARG A 346 -12.06 15.37 -1.71
C ARG A 346 -11.83 16.83 -2.03
N THR A 347 -11.10 17.54 -1.19
CA THR A 347 -10.80 18.97 -1.39
C THR A 347 -9.95 19.19 -2.64
N SER A 348 -8.98 18.32 -2.91
CA SER A 348 -8.18 18.39 -4.14
C SER A 348 -9.06 18.22 -5.38
N MET A 349 -9.93 17.22 -5.41
CA MET A 349 -10.88 16.98 -6.50
C MET A 349 -11.86 18.15 -6.67
N ALA A 350 -12.41 18.65 -5.56
CA ALA A 350 -13.32 19.79 -5.55
C ALA A 350 -12.67 21.06 -6.11
N THR A 351 -11.48 21.40 -5.63
CA THR A 351 -10.71 22.57 -6.06
C THR A 351 -10.33 22.51 -7.54
N THR A 352 -10.14 21.31 -8.08
CA THR A 352 -9.84 21.07 -9.49
C THR A 352 -11.08 20.73 -10.34
N GLY A 353 -12.28 20.71 -9.74
CA GLY A 353 -13.57 20.64 -10.41
C GLY A 353 -14.04 19.26 -10.88
N TYR A 354 -13.39 18.20 -10.43
CA TYR A 354 -13.75 16.80 -10.74
C TYR A 354 -14.70 16.25 -9.69
N LYS A 355 -15.71 15.48 -10.11
CA LYS A 355 -16.80 15.00 -9.24
C LYS A 355 -16.56 13.59 -8.68
N ASP A 356 -15.79 12.78 -9.39
CA ASP A 356 -15.51 11.38 -9.03
C ASP A 356 -14.09 10.97 -9.43
N ILE A 357 -13.66 9.80 -8.95
CA ILE A 357 -12.31 9.23 -9.19
C ILE A 357 -12.05 9.05 -10.69
N ALA A 358 -13.03 8.60 -11.46
CA ALA A 358 -12.86 8.32 -12.88
C ALA A 358 -12.63 9.62 -13.70
N GLU A 359 -13.29 10.71 -13.32
CA GLU A 359 -13.00 12.04 -13.87
C GLU A 359 -11.62 12.54 -13.43
N PHE A 360 -11.28 12.37 -12.13
CA PHE A 360 -10.03 12.87 -11.58
C PHE A 360 -8.79 12.14 -12.10
N ASN A 361 -8.91 10.90 -12.56
CA ASN A 361 -7.85 10.21 -13.30
C ASN A 361 -7.41 10.94 -14.58
N ARG A 362 -8.20 11.91 -15.05
CA ARG A 362 -7.90 12.74 -16.25
C ARG A 362 -7.37 14.13 -15.88
N ALA A 363 -7.12 14.39 -14.60
CA ALA A 363 -6.61 15.67 -14.15
C ALA A 363 -5.28 15.99 -14.85
N GLU A 364 -5.12 17.25 -15.24
CA GLU A 364 -3.87 17.72 -15.80
C GLU A 364 -2.79 17.72 -14.73
N LEU A 365 -1.63 17.19 -15.09
CA LEU A 365 -0.45 17.13 -14.22
C LEU A 365 0.68 17.94 -14.83
N MET A 366 1.47 18.58 -13.97
CA MET A 366 2.67 19.29 -14.35
C MET A 366 3.88 18.71 -13.65
N VAL A 367 5.00 18.59 -14.35
CA VAL A 367 6.29 18.29 -13.73
C VAL A 367 6.85 19.58 -13.15
N ALA A 368 6.95 19.63 -11.84
CA ALA A 368 7.28 20.85 -11.10
C ALA A 368 8.23 20.58 -9.92
N PRO A 369 9.49 20.22 -10.16
CA PRO A 369 10.44 19.89 -9.10
C PRO A 369 10.74 21.07 -8.17
N ALA A 370 10.49 22.30 -8.62
CA ALA A 370 10.70 23.51 -7.81
C ALA A 370 9.56 23.80 -6.82
N LEU A 371 8.40 23.17 -6.93
CA LEU A 371 7.25 23.41 -6.03
C LEU A 371 7.57 23.23 -4.55
N GLN A 372 8.46 22.34 -4.22
CA GLN A 372 8.85 22.09 -2.84
C GLN A 372 9.80 23.16 -2.26
N THR A 373 10.40 23.97 -3.11
CA THR A 373 11.34 25.04 -2.69
C THR A 373 10.74 26.42 -2.82
N GLU A 374 9.81 26.60 -3.74
CA GLU A 374 9.18 27.88 -4.07
C GLU A 374 8.41 28.45 -2.85
N GLY A 375 8.94 29.51 -2.26
CA GLY A 375 8.34 30.19 -1.09
C GLY A 375 8.27 29.34 0.20
N LYS A 376 8.87 28.15 0.24
CA LYS A 376 8.72 27.18 1.35
C LYS A 376 9.91 27.10 2.31
N GLN A 377 10.93 27.94 2.12
CA GLN A 377 12.13 27.92 2.97
C GLN A 377 11.81 28.17 4.45
N LEU A 378 10.89 29.09 4.76
CA LEU A 378 10.47 29.38 6.13
C LEU A 378 9.73 28.19 6.76
N GLN A 379 8.84 27.54 6.01
CA GLN A 379 8.16 26.34 6.51
C GLN A 379 9.15 25.23 6.83
N ARG A 380 10.18 25.04 5.99
CA ARG A 380 11.22 24.02 6.19
C ARG A 380 12.11 24.33 7.38
N SER A 381 12.53 25.60 7.55
CA SER A 381 13.38 25.98 8.69
C SER A 381 12.67 25.90 10.03
N GLN A 382 11.32 25.97 10.04
CA GLN A 382 10.49 25.89 11.23
C GLN A 382 9.83 24.51 11.40
N GLU A 383 10.10 23.57 10.49
CA GLU A 383 9.51 22.22 10.49
C GLU A 383 7.98 22.18 10.54
N VAL A 384 7.32 23.14 9.88
CA VAL A 384 5.84 23.26 9.81
C VAL A 384 5.35 23.11 8.37
N GLY A 385 4.09 22.72 8.18
CA GLY A 385 3.45 22.56 6.89
C GLY A 385 4.26 21.64 5.97
N MET A 386 4.63 22.10 4.77
CA MET A 386 5.48 21.34 3.84
C MET A 386 6.90 21.09 4.37
N GLY A 387 7.32 21.75 5.42
CA GLY A 387 8.62 21.55 6.08
C GLY A 387 8.63 20.37 7.04
N SER A 388 7.49 19.97 7.56
CA SER A 388 7.37 18.82 8.49
C SER A 388 7.67 17.48 7.79
N ASN A 389 7.56 17.40 6.45
CA ASN A 389 7.96 16.30 5.56
C ASN A 389 7.64 14.87 6.05
N GLY A 390 6.66 14.70 6.93
CA GLY A 390 6.39 13.40 7.52
C GLY A 390 7.65 12.78 8.18
N ARG A 391 8.63 13.61 8.58
CA ARG A 391 9.72 13.13 9.40
C ARG A 391 9.07 12.55 10.65
N ALA A 392 9.04 11.21 10.71
CA ALA A 392 9.00 10.54 11.99
C ALA A 392 10.04 11.29 12.83
N GLN A 393 9.61 12.02 13.85
CA GLN A 393 10.53 12.42 14.89
C GLN A 393 11.14 11.10 15.33
N VAL A 394 12.38 10.89 15.00
CA VAL A 394 13.16 9.81 15.55
C VAL A 394 13.21 10.14 17.03
N VAL A 395 12.28 9.56 17.79
CA VAL A 395 12.39 9.54 19.25
C VAL A 395 13.63 8.71 19.50
N THR A 396 14.76 9.38 19.63
CA THR A 396 15.93 8.76 20.19
C THR A 396 15.52 8.27 21.57
N ALA A 397 15.81 7.01 21.88
CA ALA A 397 15.49 6.39 23.17
C ALA A 397 16.06 7.14 24.39
N GLU A 398 16.75 8.24 24.19
CA GLU A 398 17.29 9.15 25.21
C GLU A 398 16.26 10.12 25.78
N ALA A 399 15.13 10.35 25.14
CA ALA A 399 14.12 11.31 25.63
C ALA A 399 13.13 10.73 26.65
N VAL A 400 13.12 9.40 26.85
CA VAL A 400 12.20 8.73 27.80
C VAL A 400 12.83 8.54 29.19
N VAL A 401 14.10 8.85 29.37
CA VAL A 401 14.83 8.61 30.67
C VAL A 401 14.96 9.88 31.52
N SER A 402 14.47 11.05 31.08
CA SER A 402 14.69 12.31 31.84
C SER A 402 13.50 12.81 32.65
N ASP A 403 12.39 12.06 32.73
CA ASP A 403 11.27 12.40 33.64
C ASP A 403 10.88 11.19 34.51
N ASN A 404 11.77 10.85 35.47
CA ASN A 404 11.44 10.16 36.72
C ASN A 404 12.36 10.66 37.83
#